data_2c153c48ff0464ab1d38c333297b5469
#
_entry.id   2c153c48ff0464ab1d38c333297b5469
#
_cell.length_a   1.000
_cell.length_b   1.000
_cell.length_c   1.000
_cell.angle_alpha   90.00
_cell.angle_beta   90.00
_cell.angle_gamma   90.00
#
_symmetry.space_group_name_H-M   'P 1'
#
loop_
_entity.id
_entity.type
_entity.pdbx_description
1 polymer ?
#
loop_
_entity_poly.entity_id
_entity_poly.type
_entity_poly.pdbx_seq_one_letter_code
_entity_poly.pdbx_strand_id
1 'polypeptide(L)'
;MKKMMMIVALGVATVGLAAAAVWYHYDDERPINQSELPTKAQEFISEHYSNNSVKHTTIDREISSTEYEVVLDNGTKIEFNESGEWRSVDCYSDAVPEAIVPSKIRTYVKENYGTCSITELKRERYGWEVGLSNGLDLEFDSAYRLTEIDD
;
A
#
# COMPACT_ATOMS: atom_id res chain seq x y z
N MET A 1 2.83 -9.80 7.86
CA MET A 1 3.92 -10.34 8.73
C MET A 1 5.11 -9.40 8.65
N LYS A 2 5.46 -8.75 9.75
CA LYS A 2 6.60 -7.82 9.80
C LYS A 2 7.88 -8.59 9.53
N LYS A 3 8.54 -8.33 8.41
CA LYS A 3 9.90 -8.81 8.17
C LYS A 3 10.87 -7.89 8.91
N MET A 4 11.15 -8.22 10.16
CA MET A 4 12.25 -7.67 10.91
C MET A 4 13.56 -8.24 10.32
N MET A 5 14.22 -7.48 9.46
CA MET A 5 15.54 -7.86 8.95
C MET A 5 16.59 -7.49 9.99
N MET A 6 16.90 -8.45 10.86
CA MET A 6 17.99 -8.36 11.81
C MET A 6 19.30 -8.76 11.08
N ILE A 7 20.09 -7.78 10.69
CA ILE A 7 21.44 -8.06 10.17
C ILE A 7 22.38 -8.15 11.38
N VAL A 8 22.72 -9.38 11.76
CA VAL A 8 23.80 -9.66 12.71
C VAL A 8 25.10 -9.73 11.92
N ALA A 9 25.93 -8.71 11.99
CA ALA A 9 27.29 -8.76 11.50
C ALA A 9 28.19 -9.38 12.58
N LEU A 10 28.63 -10.64 12.37
CA LEU A 10 29.72 -11.24 13.11
C LEU A 10 31.05 -10.73 12.54
N GLY A 11 31.69 -9.83 13.24
CA GLY A 11 33.03 -9.35 12.94
C GLY A 11 34.03 -9.84 13.95
N VAL A 12 35.09 -10.47 13.46
CA VAL A 12 36.26 -10.97 14.20
C VAL A 12 37.02 -9.81 14.83
N ALA A 13 37.46 -9.99 16.07
CA ALA A 13 38.16 -9.01 16.89
C ALA A 13 39.53 -8.63 16.34
N THR A 14 39.75 -7.36 16.06
CA THR A 14 41.02 -6.69 16.18
C THR A 14 40.82 -5.38 16.92
N VAL A 15 41.68 -5.16 17.92
CA VAL A 15 41.64 -4.02 18.84
C VAL A 15 41.86 -2.72 18.05
N GLY A 16 40.76 -1.99 17.89
CA GLY A 16 40.73 -0.63 17.36
C GLY A 16 39.34 -0.06 17.69
N LEU A 17 39.32 1.06 18.41
CA LEU A 17 38.10 1.82 18.74
C LEU A 17 37.41 2.25 17.44
N ALA A 18 36.59 1.37 16.85
CA ALA A 18 35.62 1.72 15.85
C ALA A 18 34.30 1.89 16.56
N ALA A 19 33.81 3.13 16.66
CA ALA A 19 32.46 3.42 17.04
C ALA A 19 31.54 2.72 16.01
N ALA A 20 30.95 1.60 16.39
CA ALA A 20 29.89 0.98 15.63
C ALA A 20 28.71 1.98 15.67
N ALA A 21 28.52 2.70 14.59
CA ALA A 21 27.28 3.46 14.36
C ALA A 21 26.15 2.44 14.27
N VAL A 22 25.46 2.22 15.36
CA VAL A 22 24.21 1.46 15.37
C VAL A 22 23.19 2.37 14.67
N TRP A 23 22.91 2.06 13.41
CA TRP A 23 21.82 2.70 12.70
C TRP A 23 20.52 2.16 13.28
N TYR A 24 19.94 2.88 14.23
CA TYR A 24 18.56 2.66 14.63
C TYR A 24 17.69 3.11 13.47
N HIS A 25 17.08 2.18 12.74
CA HIS A 25 15.90 2.46 11.96
C HIS A 25 14.81 2.83 12.96
N TYR A 26 14.51 4.10 13.01
CA TYR A 26 13.39 4.62 13.77
C TYR A 26 12.14 4.38 12.90
N ASP A 27 11.56 3.21 13.09
CA ASP A 27 10.23 2.86 12.55
C ASP A 27 9.24 3.38 13.59
N ASP A 28 8.65 4.55 13.35
CA ASP A 28 7.71 5.22 14.27
C ASP A 28 6.26 4.97 13.81
N GLU A 29 5.91 3.69 13.65
CA GLU A 29 4.53 3.29 13.41
C GLU A 29 3.72 3.42 14.69
N ARG A 30 2.71 4.29 14.69
CA ARG A 30 1.83 4.51 15.84
C ARG A 30 0.38 4.71 15.42
N PRO A 31 -0.61 4.31 16.27
CA PRO A 31 -2.01 4.62 16.02
C PRO A 31 -2.26 6.13 16.14
N ILE A 32 -3.16 6.64 15.29
CA ILE A 32 -3.65 8.00 15.30
C ILE A 32 -5.18 8.01 15.19
N ASN A 33 -5.81 9.17 15.47
CA ASN A 33 -7.23 9.35 15.19
C ASN A 33 -7.46 9.61 13.69
N GLN A 34 -8.61 9.22 13.17
CA GLN A 34 -8.99 9.49 11.78
C GLN A 34 -8.94 10.99 11.43
N SER A 35 -9.23 11.87 12.39
CA SER A 35 -9.17 13.33 12.21
C SER A 35 -7.75 13.88 12.02
N GLU A 36 -6.72 13.09 12.31
CA GLU A 36 -5.31 13.45 12.10
C GLU A 36 -4.82 13.08 10.69
N LEU A 37 -5.63 12.35 9.92
CA LEU A 37 -5.34 12.09 8.50
C LEU A 37 -5.32 13.40 7.70
N PRO A 38 -4.49 13.50 6.65
CA PRO A 38 -4.59 14.60 5.69
C PRO A 38 -5.99 14.71 5.10
N THR A 39 -6.44 15.92 4.80
CA THR A 39 -7.79 16.19 4.29
C THR A 39 -8.13 15.36 3.05
N LYS A 40 -7.20 15.21 2.10
CA LYS A 40 -7.40 14.39 0.90
C LYS A 40 -7.68 12.93 1.23
N ALA A 41 -7.03 12.36 2.24
CA ALA A 41 -7.28 10.99 2.67
C ALA A 41 -8.68 10.85 3.29
N GLN A 42 -9.10 11.81 4.11
CA GLN A 42 -10.44 11.83 4.68
C GLN A 42 -11.52 11.96 3.59
N GLU A 43 -11.31 12.83 2.59
CA GLU A 43 -12.19 13.01 1.43
C GLU A 43 -12.29 11.72 0.61
N PHE A 44 -11.17 11.07 0.32
CA PHE A 44 -11.14 9.80 -0.41
C PHE A 44 -11.96 8.70 0.29
N ILE A 45 -11.79 8.54 1.60
CA ILE A 45 -12.55 7.56 2.39
C ILE A 45 -14.06 7.90 2.34
N SER A 46 -14.40 9.17 2.52
CA SER A 46 -15.78 9.64 2.49
C SER A 46 -16.45 9.44 1.11
N GLU A 47 -15.71 9.63 0.02
CA GLU A 47 -16.23 9.51 -1.34
C GLU A 47 -16.42 8.06 -1.76
N HIS A 48 -15.42 7.21 -1.50
CA HIS A 48 -15.38 5.85 -2.04
C HIS A 48 -15.83 4.77 -1.05
N TYR A 49 -15.83 5.06 0.26
CA TYR A 49 -16.10 4.11 1.34
C TYR A 49 -17.10 4.66 2.36
N SER A 50 -18.05 5.49 1.93
CA SER A 50 -19.07 6.13 2.80
C SER A 50 -19.93 5.15 3.63
N ASN A 51 -20.04 3.90 3.19
CA ASN A 51 -20.80 2.86 3.87
C ASN A 51 -19.96 2.07 4.88
N ASN A 52 -18.65 2.33 4.96
CA ASN A 52 -17.74 1.66 5.86
C ASN A 52 -17.27 2.59 6.98
N SER A 53 -17.04 2.01 8.15
CA SER A 53 -16.44 2.72 9.27
C SER A 53 -14.94 2.44 9.36
N VAL A 54 -14.18 3.45 9.73
CA VAL A 54 -12.74 3.30 9.99
C VAL A 54 -12.56 2.56 11.32
N LYS A 55 -11.90 1.42 11.25
CA LYS A 55 -11.60 0.56 12.40
C LYS A 55 -10.26 0.88 13.03
N HIS A 56 -9.28 1.19 12.21
CA HIS A 56 -7.92 1.47 12.64
C HIS A 56 -7.24 2.46 11.70
N THR A 57 -6.40 3.33 12.25
CA THR A 57 -5.57 4.27 11.50
C THR A 57 -4.19 4.32 12.13
N THR A 58 -3.16 4.16 11.33
CA THR A 58 -1.76 4.30 11.76
C THR A 58 -1.04 5.33 10.90
N ILE A 59 -0.03 5.94 11.49
CA ILE A 59 0.99 6.71 10.80
C ILE A 59 2.31 5.99 10.96
N ASP A 60 3.03 5.85 9.87
CA ASP A 60 4.40 5.38 9.83
C ASP A 60 5.30 6.51 9.33
N ARG A 61 6.30 6.85 10.14
CA ARG A 61 7.27 7.90 9.82
C ARG A 61 8.66 7.31 9.71
N GLU A 62 9.14 7.30 8.51
CA GLU A 62 10.54 7.03 8.20
C GLU A 62 11.32 8.35 8.01
N ILE A 63 12.64 8.24 7.90
CA ILE A 63 13.53 9.41 7.70
C ILE A 63 13.15 10.21 6.43
N SER A 64 12.65 9.55 5.41
CA SER A 64 12.42 10.13 4.08
C SER A 64 10.95 10.11 3.63
N SER A 65 10.05 9.47 4.37
CA SER A 65 8.65 9.31 4.01
C SER A 65 7.75 9.31 5.22
N THR A 66 6.52 9.73 5.02
CA THR A 66 5.42 9.54 5.96
C THR A 66 4.30 8.85 5.21
N GLU A 67 3.80 7.75 5.77
CA GLU A 67 2.70 6.98 5.23
C GLU A 67 1.59 6.85 6.26
N TYR A 68 0.36 6.77 5.78
CA TYR A 68 -0.82 6.53 6.61
C TYR A 68 -1.49 5.26 6.13
N GLU A 69 -1.83 4.39 7.07
CA GLU A 69 -2.62 3.20 6.80
C GLU A 69 -3.99 3.31 7.46
N VAL A 70 -5.03 2.99 6.72
CA VAL A 70 -6.42 2.94 7.21
C VAL A 70 -6.98 1.56 6.97
N VAL A 71 -7.54 0.96 8.01
CA VAL A 71 -8.27 -0.31 7.93
C VAL A 71 -9.74 -0.05 8.20
N LEU A 72 -10.61 -0.47 7.28
CA LEU A 72 -12.05 -0.35 7.38
C LEU A 72 -12.68 -1.58 8.06
N ASP A 73 -13.95 -1.49 8.44
CA ASP A 73 -14.69 -2.55 9.12
C ASP A 73 -14.91 -3.82 8.28
N ASN A 74 -14.93 -3.69 6.95
CA ASN A 74 -14.97 -4.82 6.01
C ASN A 74 -13.60 -5.46 5.74
N GLY A 75 -12.53 -4.96 6.38
CA GLY A 75 -11.15 -5.44 6.21
C GLY A 75 -10.38 -4.75 5.10
N THR A 76 -11.01 -3.84 4.33
CA THR A 76 -10.28 -3.05 3.33
C THR A 76 -9.16 -2.24 3.97
N LYS A 77 -7.98 -2.32 3.38
CA LYS A 77 -6.79 -1.60 3.78
C LYS A 77 -6.46 -0.54 2.73
N ILE A 78 -6.22 0.68 3.16
CA ILE A 78 -5.91 1.80 2.28
C ILE A 78 -4.64 2.48 2.78
N GLU A 79 -3.68 2.67 1.90
CA GLU A 79 -2.44 3.39 2.19
C GLU A 79 -2.42 4.74 1.49
N PHE A 80 -1.97 5.75 2.21
CA PHE A 80 -1.84 7.13 1.72
C PHE A 80 -0.42 7.63 1.95
N ASN A 81 0.06 8.47 1.04
CA ASN A 81 1.31 9.18 1.24
C ASN A 81 1.15 10.38 2.20
N GLU A 82 2.24 11.08 2.49
CA GLU A 82 2.29 12.26 3.36
C GLU A 82 1.27 13.35 2.96
N SER A 83 0.97 13.51 1.67
CA SER A 83 -0.01 14.49 1.19
C SER A 83 -1.46 14.02 1.25
N GLY A 84 -1.71 12.78 1.67
CA GLY A 84 -3.03 12.15 1.71
C GLY A 84 -3.51 11.61 0.36
N GLU A 85 -2.62 11.45 -0.60
CA GLU A 85 -2.95 10.77 -1.86
C GLU A 85 -2.83 9.27 -1.65
N TRP A 86 -3.85 8.53 -2.06
CA TRP A 86 -3.84 7.08 -1.92
C TRP A 86 -2.76 6.42 -2.79
N ARG A 87 -2.15 5.39 -2.27
CA ARG A 87 -1.09 4.60 -2.89
C ARG A 87 -1.51 3.18 -3.16
N SER A 88 -2.20 2.58 -2.19
CA SER A 88 -2.64 1.20 -2.25
C SER A 88 -4.05 1.08 -1.71
N VAL A 89 -4.85 0.23 -2.32
CA VAL A 89 -6.17 -0.20 -1.85
C VAL A 89 -6.24 -1.70 -1.99
N ASP A 90 -6.33 -2.41 -0.87
CA ASP A 90 -6.53 -3.85 -0.78
C ASP A 90 -7.89 -4.13 -0.14
N CYS A 91 -8.83 -4.63 -0.92
CA CYS A 91 -10.19 -4.97 -0.49
C CYS A 91 -10.31 -6.43 -0.04
N TYR A 92 -9.20 -7.16 -0.03
CA TYR A 92 -9.12 -8.57 0.35
C TYR A 92 -10.03 -9.48 -0.49
N SER A 93 -11.34 -9.44 -0.30
CA SER A 93 -12.31 -10.25 -1.03
C SER A 93 -13.35 -9.42 -1.80
N ASP A 94 -13.47 -8.14 -1.46
CA ASP A 94 -14.37 -7.23 -2.14
C ASP A 94 -13.72 -6.62 -3.38
N ALA A 95 -14.52 -6.07 -4.27
CA ALA A 95 -13.98 -5.36 -5.44
C ALA A 95 -13.54 -3.94 -5.06
N VAL A 96 -12.39 -3.54 -5.60
CA VAL A 96 -11.94 -2.15 -5.59
C VAL A 96 -12.98 -1.27 -6.30
N PRO A 97 -13.35 -0.09 -5.76
CA PRO A 97 -14.30 0.81 -6.42
C PRO A 97 -13.86 1.15 -7.85
N GLU A 98 -14.75 0.93 -8.82
CA GLU A 98 -14.43 1.16 -10.24
C GLU A 98 -13.97 2.60 -10.54
N ALA A 99 -14.43 3.57 -9.75
CA ALA A 99 -14.12 4.98 -9.91
C ALA A 99 -12.62 5.29 -9.77
N ILE A 100 -11.88 4.48 -8.99
CA ILE A 100 -10.45 4.69 -8.76
C ILE A 100 -9.57 3.86 -9.72
N VAL A 101 -10.15 2.90 -10.44
CA VAL A 101 -9.40 2.05 -11.39
C VAL A 101 -9.24 2.79 -12.73
N PRO A 102 -8.02 2.98 -13.24
CA PRO A 102 -7.81 3.55 -14.57
C PRO A 102 -8.60 2.81 -15.65
N SER A 103 -9.26 3.55 -16.53
CA SER A 103 -10.17 2.97 -17.55
C SER A 103 -9.48 1.93 -18.43
N LYS A 104 -8.22 2.13 -18.79
CA LYS A 104 -7.45 1.17 -19.61
C LYS A 104 -7.20 -0.15 -18.88
N ILE A 105 -6.87 -0.11 -17.59
CA ILE A 105 -6.70 -1.30 -16.75
C ILE A 105 -8.03 -2.03 -16.64
N ARG A 106 -9.11 -1.30 -16.31
CA ARG A 106 -10.45 -1.87 -16.21
C ARG A 106 -10.89 -2.56 -17.51
N THR A 107 -10.64 -1.92 -18.66
CA THR A 107 -10.95 -2.52 -19.97
C THR A 107 -10.12 -3.78 -20.19
N TYR A 108 -8.82 -3.74 -19.93
CA TYR A 108 -7.94 -4.90 -20.07
C TYR A 108 -8.40 -6.09 -19.22
N VAL A 109 -8.68 -5.86 -17.93
CA VAL A 109 -9.15 -6.90 -17.01
C VAL A 109 -10.48 -7.47 -17.49
N LYS A 110 -11.42 -6.62 -17.90
CA LYS A 110 -12.72 -7.07 -18.41
C LYS A 110 -12.61 -7.95 -19.66
N GLU A 111 -11.71 -7.61 -20.58
CA GLU A 111 -11.53 -8.35 -21.85
C GLU A 111 -10.78 -9.67 -21.65
N ASN A 112 -9.82 -9.73 -20.74
CA ASN A 112 -8.95 -10.89 -20.57
C ASN A 112 -9.31 -11.77 -19.36
N TYR A 113 -9.93 -11.17 -18.33
CA TYR A 113 -10.27 -11.81 -17.05
C TYR A 113 -11.70 -11.46 -16.60
N GLY A 114 -12.66 -11.44 -17.53
CA GLY A 114 -14.01 -10.90 -17.33
C GLY A 114 -14.84 -11.55 -16.21
N THR A 115 -14.42 -12.67 -15.64
CA THR A 115 -15.03 -13.32 -14.47
C THR A 115 -14.37 -12.93 -13.15
N CYS A 116 -13.26 -12.20 -13.19
CA CYS A 116 -12.51 -11.77 -12.02
C CYS A 116 -12.83 -10.33 -11.65
N SER A 117 -12.84 -10.05 -10.35
CA SER A 117 -12.87 -8.70 -9.81
C SER A 117 -11.44 -8.24 -9.53
N ILE A 118 -11.20 -6.93 -9.62
CA ILE A 118 -9.98 -6.31 -9.08
C ILE A 118 -10.18 -6.19 -7.58
N THR A 119 -9.35 -6.86 -6.79
CA THR A 119 -9.39 -6.88 -5.33
C THR A 119 -8.29 -6.02 -4.71
N GLU A 120 -7.23 -5.77 -5.46
CA GLU A 120 -6.13 -4.91 -5.06
C GLU A 120 -5.75 -3.95 -6.19
N LEU A 121 -5.39 -2.73 -5.84
CA LEU A 121 -4.90 -1.72 -6.77
C LEU A 121 -3.82 -0.88 -6.09
N LYS A 122 -2.62 -0.89 -6.66
CA LYS A 122 -1.47 -0.17 -6.12
C LYS A 122 -0.83 0.73 -7.17
N ARG A 123 -0.52 1.94 -6.75
CA ARG A 123 0.23 2.91 -7.57
C ARG A 123 1.71 2.74 -7.33
N GLU A 124 2.40 2.25 -8.30
CA GLU A 124 3.85 2.17 -8.28
C GLU A 124 4.49 3.43 -8.89
N ARG A 125 5.78 3.62 -8.63
CA ARG A 125 6.53 4.78 -9.14
C ARG A 125 6.47 4.88 -10.68
N TYR A 126 6.42 3.74 -11.36
CA TYR A 126 6.48 3.65 -12.82
C TYR A 126 5.31 2.86 -13.42
N GLY A 127 4.26 2.65 -12.66
CA GLY A 127 3.13 1.88 -13.16
C GLY A 127 2.09 1.53 -12.10
N TRP A 128 1.52 0.35 -12.24
CA TRP A 128 0.42 -0.15 -11.43
C TRP A 128 0.57 -1.64 -11.18
N GLU A 129 0.23 -2.05 -9.99
CA GLU A 129 0.03 -3.45 -9.61
C GLU A 129 -1.45 -3.66 -9.34
N VAL A 130 -2.01 -4.76 -9.85
CA VAL A 130 -3.45 -5.05 -9.86
C VAL A 130 -3.68 -6.49 -9.46
N GLY A 131 -4.17 -6.70 -8.25
CA GLY A 131 -4.56 -8.02 -7.77
C GLY A 131 -5.96 -8.41 -8.22
N LEU A 132 -6.12 -9.63 -8.68
CA LEU A 132 -7.38 -10.21 -9.13
C LEU A 132 -7.94 -11.23 -8.14
N SER A 133 -9.26 -11.40 -8.12
CA SER A 133 -9.96 -12.35 -7.25
C SER A 133 -9.64 -13.83 -7.48
N ASN A 134 -8.91 -14.17 -8.55
CA ASN A 134 -8.39 -15.51 -8.82
C ASN A 134 -6.95 -15.72 -8.34
N GLY A 135 -6.35 -14.72 -7.69
CA GLY A 135 -5.00 -14.77 -7.13
C GLY A 135 -3.88 -14.36 -8.09
N LEU A 136 -4.22 -13.91 -9.30
CA LEU A 136 -3.22 -13.35 -10.23
C LEU A 136 -2.93 -11.89 -9.90
N ASP A 137 -1.66 -11.50 -9.99
CA ASP A 137 -1.19 -10.14 -9.95
C ASP A 137 -0.73 -9.70 -11.34
N LEU A 138 -1.21 -8.53 -11.75
CA LEU A 138 -0.92 -7.96 -13.06
C LEU A 138 -0.13 -6.66 -12.87
N GLU A 139 1.04 -6.58 -13.49
CA GLU A 139 1.81 -5.34 -13.51
C GLU A 139 1.60 -4.56 -14.82
N PHE A 140 1.40 -3.26 -14.70
CA PHE A 140 1.26 -2.35 -15.83
C PHE A 140 2.27 -1.21 -15.72
N ASP A 141 2.83 -0.80 -16.86
CA ASP A 141 3.67 0.38 -16.93
C ASP A 141 2.85 1.70 -16.83
N SER A 142 3.52 2.83 -16.80
CA SER A 142 2.87 4.17 -16.74
C SER A 142 2.00 4.50 -17.97
N ALA A 143 2.14 3.77 -19.06
CA ALA A 143 1.29 3.86 -20.27
C ALA A 143 0.11 2.87 -20.24
N TYR A 144 -0.04 2.15 -19.11
CA TYR A 144 -1.05 1.10 -18.90
C TYR A 144 -0.89 -0.13 -19.82
N ARG A 145 0.33 -0.47 -20.20
CA ARG A 145 0.65 -1.70 -20.93
C ARG A 145 1.06 -2.75 -19.92
N LEU A 146 0.49 -3.95 -20.06
CA LEU A 146 0.87 -5.09 -19.22
C LEU A 146 2.35 -5.41 -19.42
N THR A 147 3.07 -5.59 -18.31
CA THR A 147 4.50 -5.91 -18.28
C THR A 147 4.76 -7.28 -17.67
N GLU A 148 3.98 -7.69 -16.66
CA GLU A 148 4.17 -8.96 -15.95
C GLU A 148 2.84 -9.54 -15.46
N ILE A 149 2.80 -10.84 -15.28
CA ILE A 149 1.69 -11.60 -14.67
C ILE A 149 2.32 -12.59 -13.70
N ASP A 150 1.95 -12.48 -12.43
CA ASP A 150 2.40 -13.37 -11.36
C ASP A 150 1.23 -14.12 -10.72
N ASP A 151 1.53 -15.29 -10.07
CA ASP A 151 0.57 -16.17 -9.38
C ASP A 151 1.07 -16.59 -7.96
#